data_8dfcc79102e2d7681429b94d7c2ee106
#
_entry.id   8dfcc79102e2d7681429b94d7c2ee106
#
_cell.length_a   1.000
_cell.length_b   1.000
_cell.length_c   1.000
_cell.angle_alpha   90.00
_cell.angle_beta   90.00
_cell.angle_gamma   90.00
#
_symmetry.space_group_name_H-M   'P 1'
#
loop_
_entity.id
_entity.type
_entity.pdbx_description
1 polymer ?
#
loop_
_entity_poly.entity_id
_entity_poly.type
_entity_poly.pdbx_seq_one_letter_code
_entity_poly.pdbx_strand_id
1 'polypeptide(L)'
;MPPDRTVLPDRTVLPDRTVLPDRTVPPDVTVQPATATRSLVEEFKGGLDAPICLTWELTYACNLSCVHCLSSSGRRDPRELSTDECFAVVDELQRLQVFYVNIGGGEPMLRPDFFPIVQYAVDHQVGVKFSTNGTFIDADAARRLAAMDYLDVQISIDGADAGVNDLIRGEGSYAAARRAMDNLADAGFGPFKISLVVTRHNVDQLDGFKALADSYGAQLRVTRLRPSGRGVDSWHDLHPTQSQQRDLYHWLLGRNDVLTGDSFFHLSALGDPLPGLNLCGAGRVVCLIDPVGDVFACPFVIHDEFRAGNVRDPGGFTRVWRESDLFTSLREPESPGACASCGSYDACQGGCMASKFFVGLELTDPDPECVHGHAEPLLAAVGARGAAVPTPSADHSRPGVPVPSPVTLKPRRRARV
;
A
#
# COMPACT_ATOMS: atom_id res chain seq x y z
N MET A 1 15.21 -51.54 31.47
CA MET A 1 14.03 -51.67 30.62
C MET A 1 13.41 -50.23 30.50
N PRO A 2 13.48 -49.56 29.38
CA PRO A 2 12.76 -48.31 29.14
C PRO A 2 11.34 -48.65 28.62
N PRO A 3 10.35 -47.78 28.90
CA PRO A 3 8.97 -48.01 28.47
C PRO A 3 8.74 -47.61 27.01
N ASP A 4 7.81 -48.31 26.46
CA ASP A 4 7.28 -48.47 25.13
C ASP A 4 6.94 -47.12 24.43
N ARG A 5 7.31 -47.04 23.15
CA ARG A 5 6.92 -45.97 22.26
C ARG A 5 5.54 -46.27 21.69
N THR A 6 4.52 -45.56 22.14
CA THR A 6 3.20 -45.55 21.51
C THR A 6 3.29 -44.86 20.13
N VAL A 7 3.04 -45.66 19.12
CA VAL A 7 2.88 -45.25 17.72
C VAL A 7 1.60 -44.42 17.59
N LEU A 8 1.70 -43.17 17.12
CA LEU A 8 0.54 -42.38 16.76
C LEU A 8 -0.06 -42.90 15.44
N PRO A 9 -1.39 -42.96 15.29
CA PRO A 9 -2.00 -43.45 14.07
C PRO A 9 -1.85 -42.50 12.90
N ASP A 10 -1.65 -43.11 11.75
CA ASP A 10 -1.54 -42.57 10.40
C ASP A 10 -2.69 -41.59 10.09
N ARG A 11 -2.35 -40.37 9.60
CA ARG A 11 -3.33 -39.39 9.16
C ARG A 11 -3.95 -39.86 7.85
N THR A 12 -5.13 -40.35 7.95
CA THR A 12 -6.03 -40.73 6.87
C THR A 12 -6.16 -39.62 5.82
N VAL A 13 -5.98 -40.04 4.60
CA VAL A 13 -6.24 -39.36 3.33
C VAL A 13 -7.57 -38.63 3.37
N LEU A 14 -7.56 -37.33 3.07
CA LEU A 14 -8.78 -36.52 2.83
C LEU A 14 -9.52 -37.09 1.60
N PRO A 15 -10.84 -37.20 1.62
CA PRO A 15 -11.60 -37.70 0.46
C PRO A 15 -11.52 -36.73 -0.71
N ASP A 16 -11.36 -37.33 -1.87
CA ASP A 16 -11.35 -36.74 -3.20
C ASP A 16 -12.52 -35.77 -3.40
N ARG A 17 -12.23 -34.56 -3.85
CA ARG A 17 -13.26 -33.55 -4.15
C ARG A 17 -14.11 -34.08 -5.30
N THR A 18 -15.34 -34.39 -4.99
CA THR A 18 -16.40 -34.73 -5.93
C THR A 18 -16.41 -33.82 -7.15
N VAL A 19 -16.22 -34.44 -8.30
CA VAL A 19 -16.42 -33.87 -9.63
C VAL A 19 -17.85 -33.30 -9.68
N LEU A 20 -17.98 -31.99 -9.94
CA LEU A 20 -19.27 -31.37 -10.20
C LEU A 20 -19.88 -32.00 -11.45
N PRO A 21 -21.19 -32.29 -11.47
CA PRO A 21 -21.83 -32.88 -12.65
C PRO A 21 -21.73 -31.94 -13.83
N ASP A 22 -21.38 -32.53 -14.97
CA ASP A 22 -21.32 -31.93 -16.29
C ASP A 22 -22.65 -31.21 -16.60
N ARG A 23 -22.63 -29.86 -16.58
CA ARG A 23 -23.76 -29.06 -17.06
C ARG A 23 -23.70 -29.05 -18.58
N THR A 24 -24.42 -29.90 -19.22
CA THR A 24 -24.70 -29.82 -20.65
C THR A 24 -25.28 -28.43 -20.97
N VAL A 25 -24.52 -27.65 -21.72
CA VAL A 25 -24.92 -26.35 -22.27
C VAL A 25 -26.01 -26.61 -23.30
N PRO A 26 -27.19 -25.91 -23.27
CA PRO A 26 -28.20 -26.04 -24.31
C PRO A 26 -27.64 -25.61 -25.68
N PRO A 27 -28.04 -26.26 -26.80
CA PRO A 27 -27.41 -26.06 -28.11
C PRO A 27 -27.89 -24.82 -28.86
N ASP A 28 -28.34 -23.75 -28.23
CA ASP A 28 -28.80 -22.54 -28.92
C ASP A 28 -28.47 -21.25 -28.17
N VAL A 29 -27.18 -21.03 -27.94
CA VAL A 29 -26.68 -19.68 -27.64
C VAL A 29 -25.91 -19.23 -28.89
N THR A 30 -26.57 -18.46 -29.76
CA THR A 30 -25.90 -17.66 -30.78
C THR A 30 -24.92 -16.72 -30.06
N VAL A 31 -23.64 -17.10 -30.04
CA VAL A 31 -22.56 -16.24 -29.61
C VAL A 31 -22.49 -15.09 -30.59
N GLN A 32 -22.99 -13.92 -30.19
CA GLN A 32 -22.72 -12.71 -30.96
C GLN A 32 -21.20 -12.54 -31.05
N PRO A 33 -20.65 -12.12 -32.21
CA PRO A 33 -19.24 -11.88 -32.38
C PRO A 33 -18.83 -10.87 -31.29
N ALA A 34 -17.84 -11.26 -30.45
CA ALA A 34 -17.29 -10.44 -29.40
C ALA A 34 -16.92 -9.07 -29.99
N THR A 35 -17.64 -8.04 -29.62
CA THR A 35 -17.15 -6.65 -29.72
C THR A 35 -15.75 -6.66 -29.15
N ALA A 36 -14.79 -6.09 -29.87
CA ALA A 36 -13.36 -6.07 -29.51
C ALA A 36 -13.18 -5.93 -28.02
N THR A 37 -12.65 -6.98 -27.38
CA THR A 37 -12.45 -7.04 -25.93
C THR A 37 -11.48 -5.92 -25.60
N ARG A 38 -11.98 -4.86 -24.93
CA ARG A 38 -11.10 -3.84 -24.35
C ARG A 38 -10.12 -4.57 -23.43
N SER A 39 -8.85 -4.18 -23.47
CA SER A 39 -7.89 -4.74 -22.52
C SER A 39 -8.31 -4.35 -21.10
N LEU A 40 -8.06 -5.18 -20.09
CA LEU A 40 -8.33 -4.85 -18.68
C LEU A 40 -7.75 -3.48 -18.29
N VAL A 41 -6.61 -3.13 -18.86
CA VAL A 41 -5.98 -1.82 -18.63
C VAL A 41 -6.85 -0.68 -19.16
N GLU A 42 -7.48 -0.83 -20.32
CA GLU A 42 -8.39 0.19 -20.88
C GLU A 42 -9.69 0.31 -20.07
N GLU A 43 -10.19 -0.78 -19.51
CA GLU A 43 -11.33 -0.74 -18.59
C GLU A 43 -10.96 0.00 -17.30
N PHE A 44 -9.80 -0.28 -16.73
CA PHE A 44 -9.34 0.38 -15.51
C PHE A 44 -9.01 1.87 -15.68
N LYS A 45 -8.58 2.29 -16.87
CA LYS A 45 -8.39 3.71 -17.18
C LYS A 45 -9.71 4.50 -17.11
N GLY A 46 -10.81 3.92 -17.53
CA GLY A 46 -12.14 4.53 -17.45
C GLY A 46 -12.76 4.54 -16.06
N GLY A 47 -12.12 3.88 -15.07
CA GLY A 47 -12.64 3.69 -13.73
C GLY A 47 -13.65 2.54 -13.64
N LEU A 48 -13.91 2.12 -12.42
CA LEU A 48 -14.82 1.02 -12.10
C LEU A 48 -16.02 1.52 -11.27
N ASP A 49 -17.09 0.75 -11.24
CA ASP A 49 -18.28 1.04 -10.42
C ASP A 49 -18.01 1.05 -8.92
N ALA A 50 -16.95 0.34 -8.48
CA ALA A 50 -16.43 0.33 -7.14
C ALA A 50 -14.89 0.23 -7.16
N PRO A 51 -14.16 0.72 -6.13
CA PRO A 51 -12.71 0.57 -6.08
C PRO A 51 -12.31 -0.90 -5.87
N ILE A 52 -11.26 -1.35 -6.55
CA ILE A 52 -10.68 -2.68 -6.28
C ILE A 52 -9.90 -2.65 -4.96
N CYS A 53 -9.19 -1.55 -4.71
CA CYS A 53 -8.37 -1.37 -3.52
C CYS A 53 -8.73 -0.03 -2.86
N LEU A 54 -9.44 -0.12 -1.75
CA LEU A 54 -9.70 1.02 -0.88
C LEU A 54 -8.71 0.98 0.29
N THR A 55 -7.99 2.06 0.51
CA THR A 55 -7.28 2.27 1.78
C THR A 55 -8.20 3.04 2.72
N TRP A 56 -8.34 2.54 3.94
CA TRP A 56 -9.10 3.21 4.98
C TRP A 56 -8.20 3.43 6.19
N GLU A 57 -7.88 4.68 6.47
CA GLU A 57 -7.16 5.05 7.67
C GLU A 57 -8.15 5.18 8.82
N LEU A 58 -8.05 4.32 9.84
CA LEU A 58 -9.00 4.30 10.96
C LEU A 58 -8.70 5.38 12.00
N THR A 59 -7.45 5.81 12.13
CA THR A 59 -7.03 6.81 13.11
C THR A 59 -5.74 7.50 12.66
N TYR A 60 -5.58 8.75 13.05
CA TYR A 60 -4.28 9.44 12.97
C TYR A 60 -3.38 9.16 14.18
N ALA A 61 -3.90 8.57 15.26
CA ALA A 61 -3.08 8.21 16.40
C ALA A 61 -2.01 7.18 15.99
N CYS A 62 -0.76 7.44 16.37
CA CYS A 62 0.35 6.51 16.19
C CYS A 62 1.31 6.60 17.36
N ASN A 63 1.89 5.48 17.76
CA ASN A 63 2.95 5.41 18.76
C ASN A 63 4.34 5.67 18.18
N LEU A 64 4.48 5.66 16.84
CA LEU A 64 5.73 5.93 16.12
C LEU A 64 5.68 7.29 15.40
N SER A 65 6.86 7.76 14.96
CA SER A 65 7.04 8.99 14.17
C SER A 65 7.97 8.74 12.99
N CYS A 66 7.64 7.73 12.16
CA CYS A 66 8.45 7.34 11.00
C CYS A 66 8.73 8.54 10.08
N VAL A 67 9.97 8.65 9.59
CA VAL A 67 10.42 9.80 8.76
C VAL A 67 9.69 9.91 7.42
N HIS A 68 9.18 8.80 6.90
CA HIS A 68 8.50 8.71 5.59
C HIS A 68 6.98 8.53 5.72
N CYS A 69 6.40 8.79 6.90
CA CYS A 69 4.98 8.54 7.13
C CYS A 69 4.12 9.33 6.15
N LEU A 70 3.34 8.60 5.35
CA LEU A 70 2.53 9.17 4.26
C LEU A 70 1.38 10.06 4.74
N SER A 71 0.85 9.82 5.95
CA SER A 71 -0.27 10.57 6.55
C SER A 71 0.15 11.48 7.70
N SER A 72 1.45 11.65 7.95
CA SER A 72 1.97 12.48 9.06
C SER A 72 1.33 12.16 10.42
N SER A 73 0.98 10.89 10.63
CA SER A 73 0.25 10.42 11.81
C SER A 73 1.03 10.58 13.12
N GLY A 74 0.31 10.66 14.23
CA GLY A 74 0.87 10.79 15.57
C GLY A 74 -0.21 11.04 16.62
N ARG A 75 -1.06 12.05 16.44
CA ARG A 75 -2.15 12.42 17.37
C ARG A 75 -3.51 12.08 16.77
N ARG A 76 -4.42 11.63 17.62
CA ARG A 76 -5.81 11.45 17.26
C ARG A 76 -6.45 12.78 16.90
N ASP A 77 -7.26 12.83 15.84
CA ASP A 77 -8.16 13.94 15.55
C ASP A 77 -9.50 13.70 16.28
N PRO A 78 -10.04 14.69 17.00
CA PRO A 78 -11.32 14.53 17.70
C PRO A 78 -12.51 14.34 16.76
N ARG A 79 -12.36 14.62 15.47
CA ARG A 79 -13.39 14.45 14.44
C ARG A 79 -13.38 13.06 13.79
N GLU A 80 -12.48 12.16 14.21
CA GLU A 80 -12.43 10.80 13.67
C GLU A 80 -13.81 10.15 13.72
N LEU A 81 -14.10 9.32 12.70
CA LEU A 81 -15.36 8.59 12.61
C LEU A 81 -15.63 7.80 13.90
N SER A 82 -16.84 7.87 14.40
CA SER A 82 -17.33 7.03 15.49
C SER A 82 -17.42 5.57 15.06
N THR A 83 -17.61 4.66 15.99
CA THR A 83 -17.81 3.23 15.69
C THR A 83 -19.01 3.01 14.78
N ASP A 84 -20.14 3.68 15.04
CA ASP A 84 -21.36 3.57 14.23
C ASP A 84 -21.15 4.12 12.81
N GLU A 85 -20.42 5.22 12.67
CA GLU A 85 -20.06 5.74 11.34
C GLU A 85 -19.11 4.78 10.60
N CYS A 86 -18.18 4.12 11.31
CA CYS A 86 -17.35 3.09 10.71
C CYS A 86 -18.18 1.89 10.23
N PHE A 87 -19.19 1.46 11.00
CA PHE A 87 -20.11 0.40 10.58
C PHE A 87 -20.90 0.82 9.34
N ALA A 88 -21.39 2.07 9.30
CA ALA A 88 -22.09 2.59 8.11
C ALA A 88 -21.19 2.61 6.85
N VAL A 89 -19.90 2.91 7.01
CA VAL A 89 -18.92 2.78 5.89
C VAL A 89 -18.82 1.31 5.45
N VAL A 90 -18.72 0.36 6.37
CA VAL A 90 -18.67 -1.08 6.02
C VAL A 90 -19.93 -1.50 5.26
N ASP A 91 -21.13 -1.06 5.68
CA ASP A 91 -22.39 -1.34 5.00
C ASP A 91 -22.41 -0.81 3.57
N GLU A 92 -21.80 0.36 3.33
CA GLU A 92 -21.64 0.88 1.97
C GLU A 92 -20.68 0.05 1.13
N LEU A 93 -19.54 -0.35 1.71
CA LEU A 93 -18.55 -1.18 1.03
C LEU A 93 -19.14 -2.54 0.64
N GLN A 94 -19.95 -3.15 1.52
CA GLN A 94 -20.68 -4.39 1.23
C GLN A 94 -21.66 -4.18 0.06
N ARG A 95 -22.47 -3.12 0.10
CA ARG A 95 -23.43 -2.81 -0.99
C ARG A 95 -22.75 -2.55 -2.33
N LEU A 96 -21.57 -1.95 -2.32
CA LEU A 96 -20.75 -1.72 -3.51
C LEU A 96 -19.99 -2.98 -3.96
N GLN A 97 -20.06 -4.07 -3.18
CA GLN A 97 -19.29 -5.29 -3.42
C GLN A 97 -17.77 -5.04 -3.49
N VAL A 98 -17.27 -4.13 -2.67
CA VAL A 98 -15.83 -3.91 -2.51
C VAL A 98 -15.19 -5.19 -1.98
N PHE A 99 -14.28 -5.74 -2.75
CA PHE A 99 -13.72 -7.06 -2.48
C PHE A 99 -12.93 -7.11 -1.17
N TYR A 100 -12.11 -6.07 -0.92
CA TYR A 100 -11.39 -5.92 0.34
C TYR A 100 -11.05 -4.46 0.63
N VAL A 101 -10.88 -4.15 1.90
CA VAL A 101 -10.38 -2.86 2.39
C VAL A 101 -9.00 -3.02 3.01
N ASN A 102 -8.10 -2.09 2.67
CA ASN A 102 -6.77 -2.04 3.29
C ASN A 102 -6.79 -1.04 4.45
N ILE A 103 -6.96 -1.54 5.66
CA ILE A 103 -6.97 -0.72 6.89
C ILE A 103 -5.54 -0.28 7.22
N GLY A 104 -5.39 1.02 7.44
CA GLY A 104 -4.14 1.67 7.80
C GLY A 104 -4.39 2.89 8.68
N GLY A 105 -3.55 3.90 8.48
CA GLY A 105 -3.59 5.17 9.19
C GLY A 105 -2.33 5.39 10.03
N GLY A 106 -2.46 5.86 11.26
CA GLY A 106 -1.40 5.80 12.24
C GLY A 106 -1.11 4.36 12.62
N GLU A 107 -1.47 3.99 13.83
CA GLU A 107 -1.50 2.57 14.24
C GLU A 107 -2.95 2.16 14.51
N PRO A 108 -3.58 1.34 13.66
CA PRO A 108 -4.99 1.04 13.77
C PRO A 108 -5.39 0.41 15.10
N MET A 109 -4.51 -0.40 15.69
CA MET A 109 -4.76 -1.08 16.96
C MET A 109 -4.76 -0.14 18.18
N LEU A 110 -4.41 1.14 18.01
CA LEU A 110 -4.62 2.17 19.04
C LEU A 110 -6.09 2.57 19.19
N ARG A 111 -6.95 2.27 18.22
CA ARG A 111 -8.39 2.47 18.37
C ARG A 111 -8.97 1.41 19.30
N PRO A 112 -9.73 1.81 20.34
CA PRO A 112 -10.34 0.84 21.26
C PRO A 112 -11.35 -0.09 20.58
N ASP A 113 -11.98 0.39 19.50
CA ASP A 113 -12.97 -0.30 18.69
C ASP A 113 -12.40 -0.96 17.42
N PHE A 114 -11.06 -1.08 17.31
CA PHE A 114 -10.40 -1.71 16.16
C PHE A 114 -10.96 -3.13 15.90
N PHE A 115 -10.95 -4.00 16.88
CA PHE A 115 -11.43 -5.36 16.71
C PHE A 115 -12.93 -5.44 16.39
N PRO A 116 -13.83 -4.70 17.06
CA PRO A 116 -15.23 -4.59 16.66
C PRO A 116 -15.41 -4.17 15.19
N ILE A 117 -14.66 -3.18 14.70
CA ILE A 117 -14.78 -2.70 13.31
C ILE A 117 -14.30 -3.78 12.33
N VAL A 118 -13.15 -4.41 12.60
CA VAL A 118 -12.62 -5.48 11.75
C VAL A 118 -13.58 -6.68 11.73
N GLN A 119 -14.09 -7.10 12.89
CA GLN A 119 -15.05 -8.19 12.96
C GLN A 119 -16.32 -7.86 12.18
N TYR A 120 -16.86 -6.66 12.33
CA TYR A 120 -18.03 -6.24 11.59
C TYR A 120 -17.80 -6.29 10.07
N ALA A 121 -16.63 -5.86 9.59
CA ALA A 121 -16.29 -5.90 8.17
C ALA A 121 -16.25 -7.34 7.63
N VAL A 122 -15.55 -8.26 8.31
CA VAL A 122 -15.45 -9.66 7.86
C VAL A 122 -16.78 -10.39 7.94
N ASP A 123 -17.61 -10.14 8.96
CA ASP A 123 -18.97 -10.69 9.08
C ASP A 123 -19.89 -10.21 7.95
N HIS A 124 -19.63 -9.02 7.39
CA HIS A 124 -20.34 -8.44 6.25
C HIS A 124 -19.67 -8.74 4.90
N GLN A 125 -18.78 -9.73 4.85
CA GLN A 125 -18.09 -10.18 3.62
C GLN A 125 -17.22 -9.13 2.96
N VAL A 126 -16.79 -8.10 3.70
CA VAL A 126 -15.75 -7.17 3.30
C VAL A 126 -14.42 -7.70 3.84
N GLY A 127 -13.58 -8.26 2.96
CA GLY A 127 -12.27 -8.75 3.34
C GLY A 127 -11.41 -7.62 3.89
N VAL A 128 -10.67 -7.90 4.96
CA VAL A 128 -9.81 -6.91 5.60
C VAL A 128 -8.35 -7.31 5.45
N LYS A 129 -7.57 -6.39 4.94
CA LYS A 129 -6.13 -6.39 5.08
C LYS A 129 -5.76 -5.20 5.94
N PHE A 130 -5.00 -5.39 7.01
CA PHE A 130 -4.53 -4.25 7.78
C PHE A 130 -3.01 -4.20 7.90
N SER A 131 -2.49 -2.96 7.89
CA SER A 131 -1.07 -2.66 8.02
C SER A 131 -0.82 -2.13 9.43
N THR A 132 0.18 -2.69 10.12
CA THR A 132 0.54 -2.32 11.48
C THR A 132 2.04 -2.26 11.64
N ASN A 133 2.51 -1.47 12.62
CA ASN A 133 3.90 -1.49 13.05
C ASN A 133 4.22 -2.65 14.00
N GLY A 134 3.22 -3.44 14.39
CA GLY A 134 3.34 -4.64 15.20
C GLY A 134 3.40 -4.41 16.71
N THR A 135 3.49 -3.16 17.18
CA THR A 135 3.69 -2.88 18.63
C THR A 135 2.61 -3.50 19.52
N PHE A 136 1.36 -3.58 19.03
CA PHE A 136 0.20 -4.02 19.81
C PHE A 136 -0.24 -5.47 19.51
N ILE A 137 0.53 -6.22 18.71
CA ILE A 137 0.29 -7.65 18.49
C ILE A 137 1.01 -8.44 19.57
N ASP A 138 0.41 -8.55 20.74
CA ASP A 138 0.77 -9.52 21.76
C ASP A 138 0.15 -10.90 21.48
N ALA A 139 0.40 -11.88 22.35
CA ALA A 139 -0.11 -13.24 22.17
C ALA A 139 -1.66 -13.31 22.15
N ASP A 140 -2.35 -12.45 22.92
CA ASP A 140 -3.82 -12.41 22.92
C ASP A 140 -4.37 -11.80 21.63
N ALA A 141 -3.81 -10.69 21.19
CA ALA A 141 -4.15 -10.06 19.93
C ALA A 141 -3.90 -11.02 18.75
N ALA A 142 -2.75 -11.70 18.73
CA ALA A 142 -2.43 -12.67 17.67
C ALA A 142 -3.46 -13.81 17.61
N ARG A 143 -3.88 -14.38 18.76
CA ARG A 143 -4.93 -15.40 18.80
C ARG A 143 -6.29 -14.88 18.31
N ARG A 144 -6.65 -13.63 18.66
CA ARG A 144 -7.88 -13.01 18.17
C ARG A 144 -7.86 -12.81 16.67
N LEU A 145 -6.73 -12.36 16.13
CA LEU A 145 -6.54 -12.19 14.68
C LEU A 145 -6.62 -13.55 13.96
N ALA A 146 -5.98 -14.58 14.52
CA ALA A 146 -5.98 -15.95 13.95
C ALA A 146 -7.37 -16.62 13.94
N ALA A 147 -8.30 -16.14 14.77
CA ALA A 147 -9.67 -16.63 14.80
C ALA A 147 -10.62 -15.96 13.78
N MET A 148 -10.14 -14.96 13.03
CA MET A 148 -10.95 -14.23 12.04
C MET A 148 -10.68 -14.77 10.64
N ASP A 149 -11.75 -15.08 9.92
CA ASP A 149 -11.68 -15.38 8.48
C ASP A 149 -11.57 -14.07 7.67
N TYR A 150 -11.12 -14.17 6.41
CA TYR A 150 -10.99 -13.04 5.48
C TYR A 150 -10.13 -11.86 5.98
N LEU A 151 -9.21 -12.16 6.89
CA LEU A 151 -8.27 -11.20 7.45
C LEU A 151 -6.84 -11.47 6.96
N ASP A 152 -6.16 -10.41 6.53
CA ASP A 152 -4.77 -10.41 6.12
C ASP A 152 -3.99 -9.38 6.96
N VAL A 153 -2.89 -9.78 7.54
CA VAL A 153 -2.04 -8.91 8.39
C VAL A 153 -0.76 -8.57 7.66
N GLN A 154 -0.41 -7.29 7.65
CA GLN A 154 0.83 -6.80 7.06
C GLN A 154 1.67 -6.08 8.12
N ILE A 155 2.81 -6.68 8.47
CA ILE A 155 3.78 -6.10 9.38
C ILE A 155 4.71 -5.18 8.61
N SER A 156 4.83 -3.96 9.08
CA SER A 156 5.65 -2.92 8.44
C SER A 156 7.05 -2.86 9.04
N ILE A 157 8.08 -3.11 8.22
CA ILE A 157 9.49 -2.92 8.59
C ILE A 157 10.25 -2.26 7.43
N ASP A 158 11.26 -1.45 7.73
CA ASP A 158 12.09 -0.78 6.72
C ASP A 158 13.59 -1.03 6.91
N GLY A 159 13.95 -2.05 7.66
CA GLY A 159 15.29 -2.57 7.78
C GLY A 159 15.27 -4.09 7.98
N ALA A 160 16.16 -4.81 7.33
CA ALA A 160 16.37 -6.24 7.61
C ALA A 160 17.10 -6.44 8.97
N ASP A 161 17.60 -5.37 9.55
CA ASP A 161 18.18 -5.30 10.88
C ASP A 161 17.67 -4.07 11.65
N ALA A 162 17.85 -4.08 12.97
CA ALA A 162 17.42 -2.99 13.85
C ALA A 162 18.10 -1.66 13.52
N GLY A 163 19.37 -1.69 13.09
CA GLY A 163 20.12 -0.45 12.82
C GLY A 163 19.53 0.39 11.70
N VAL A 164 19.02 -0.24 10.64
CA VAL A 164 18.36 0.46 9.53
C VAL A 164 16.90 0.72 9.84
N ASN A 165 16.18 -0.27 10.39
CA ASN A 165 14.76 -0.11 10.68
C ASN A 165 14.49 1.01 11.68
N ASP A 166 15.18 1.00 12.80
CA ASP A 166 14.93 1.94 13.91
C ASP A 166 15.30 3.37 13.55
N LEU A 167 16.26 3.54 12.63
CA LEU A 167 16.61 4.82 12.05
C LEU A 167 15.48 5.45 11.23
N ILE A 168 14.68 4.64 10.54
CA ILE A 168 13.57 5.10 9.70
C ILE A 168 12.28 5.19 10.52
N ARG A 169 12.02 4.21 11.41
CA ARG A 169 10.75 4.07 12.12
C ARG A 169 10.79 4.52 13.58
N GLY A 170 11.96 4.59 14.20
CA GLY A 170 12.16 4.92 15.59
C GLY A 170 12.73 3.74 16.39
N GLU A 171 13.45 4.07 17.46
CA GLU A 171 14.15 3.11 18.32
C GLU A 171 13.20 2.04 18.87
N GLY A 172 13.62 0.77 18.80
CA GLY A 172 12.89 -0.39 19.30
C GLY A 172 11.76 -0.88 18.37
N SER A 173 11.49 -0.19 17.27
CA SER A 173 10.43 -0.58 16.32
C SER A 173 10.71 -1.91 15.63
N TYR A 174 11.97 -2.22 15.32
CA TYR A 174 12.35 -3.52 14.78
C TYR A 174 12.04 -4.67 15.73
N ALA A 175 12.43 -4.52 17.00
CA ALA A 175 12.17 -5.53 18.02
C ALA A 175 10.67 -5.74 18.27
N ALA A 176 9.86 -4.66 18.19
CA ALA A 176 8.41 -4.76 18.30
C ALA A 176 7.80 -5.53 17.12
N ALA A 177 8.21 -5.21 15.89
CA ALA A 177 7.75 -5.90 14.68
C ALA A 177 8.13 -7.38 14.71
N ARG A 178 9.36 -7.73 15.14
CA ARG A 178 9.80 -9.12 15.29
C ARG A 178 8.95 -9.89 16.29
N ARG A 179 8.68 -9.33 17.47
CA ARG A 179 7.78 -9.97 18.45
C ARG A 179 6.38 -10.19 17.91
N ALA A 180 5.87 -9.24 17.11
CA ALA A 180 4.56 -9.41 16.46
C ALA A 180 4.55 -10.58 15.48
N MET A 181 5.59 -10.73 14.67
CA MET A 181 5.74 -11.86 13.74
C MET A 181 5.81 -13.19 14.50
N ASP A 182 6.60 -13.25 15.58
CA ASP A 182 6.70 -14.44 16.44
C ASP A 182 5.33 -14.79 17.03
N ASN A 183 4.61 -13.81 17.59
CA ASN A 183 3.28 -14.02 18.17
C ASN A 183 2.25 -14.49 17.13
N LEU A 184 2.28 -13.95 15.91
CA LEU A 184 1.40 -14.39 14.80
C LEU A 184 1.71 -15.84 14.40
N ALA A 185 2.99 -16.19 14.27
CA ALA A 185 3.42 -17.53 13.93
C ALA A 185 3.01 -18.55 15.02
N ASP A 186 3.24 -18.21 16.31
CA ASP A 186 2.87 -19.05 17.45
C ASP A 186 1.34 -19.23 17.56
N ALA A 187 0.56 -18.24 17.16
CA ALA A 187 -0.91 -18.31 17.10
C ALA A 187 -1.42 -19.10 15.88
N GLY A 188 -0.55 -19.53 14.97
CA GLY A 188 -0.93 -20.21 13.73
C GLY A 188 -1.53 -19.30 12.67
N PHE A 189 -1.35 -17.97 12.80
CA PHE A 189 -1.76 -17.02 11.77
C PHE A 189 -0.79 -17.05 10.59
N GLY A 190 -1.26 -17.45 9.42
CA GLY A 190 -0.40 -17.47 8.24
C GLY A 190 -1.11 -17.84 6.95
N PRO A 191 -0.52 -17.43 5.82
CA PRO A 191 0.63 -16.54 5.74
C PRO A 191 0.24 -15.08 6.03
N PHE A 192 1.08 -14.35 6.77
CA PHE A 192 1.00 -12.89 6.86
C PHE A 192 1.96 -12.22 5.88
N LYS A 193 1.94 -10.89 5.80
CA LYS A 193 2.84 -10.13 4.92
C LYS A 193 3.87 -9.33 5.73
N ILE A 194 5.08 -9.26 5.19
CA ILE A 194 6.12 -8.32 5.61
C ILE A 194 6.21 -7.25 4.53
N SER A 195 6.04 -5.98 4.90
CA SER A 195 6.04 -4.87 3.96
C SER A 195 7.13 -3.86 4.28
N LEU A 196 7.84 -3.45 3.24
CA LEU A 196 8.83 -2.39 3.33
C LEU A 196 8.58 -1.29 2.31
N VAL A 197 8.99 -0.07 2.66
CA VAL A 197 9.15 1.04 1.74
C VAL A 197 10.62 1.11 1.34
N VAL A 198 10.91 0.97 0.05
CA VAL A 198 12.28 1.01 -0.44
C VAL A 198 12.83 2.43 -0.33
N THR A 199 13.99 2.52 0.31
CA THR A 199 14.78 3.75 0.46
C THR A 199 16.23 3.50 0.03
N ARG A 200 17.01 4.56 -0.14
CA ARG A 200 18.47 4.40 -0.42
C ARG A 200 19.24 3.68 0.67
N HIS A 201 18.65 3.53 1.87
CA HIS A 201 19.32 2.95 3.03
C HIS A 201 19.01 1.47 3.24
N ASN A 202 17.97 0.95 2.58
CA ASN A 202 17.55 -0.43 2.72
C ASN A 202 17.50 -1.23 1.41
N VAL A 203 17.64 -0.58 0.26
CA VAL A 203 17.62 -1.26 -1.05
C VAL A 203 18.70 -2.34 -1.17
N ASP A 204 19.84 -2.17 -0.51
CA ASP A 204 20.91 -3.19 -0.46
C ASP A 204 20.59 -4.38 0.48
N GLN A 205 19.45 -4.33 1.20
CA GLN A 205 19.01 -5.35 2.15
C GLN A 205 17.86 -6.24 1.63
N LEU A 206 17.49 -6.13 0.36
CA LEU A 206 16.32 -6.84 -0.20
C LEU A 206 16.38 -8.36 -0.04
N ASP A 207 17.54 -8.97 -0.20
CA ASP A 207 17.74 -10.41 0.03
C ASP A 207 17.58 -10.77 1.53
N GLY A 208 17.99 -9.88 2.43
CA GLY A 208 17.76 -10.02 3.88
C GLY A 208 16.29 -9.98 4.24
N PHE A 209 15.51 -9.07 3.64
CA PHE A 209 14.04 -9.05 3.81
C PHE A 209 13.38 -10.30 3.26
N LYS A 210 13.84 -10.80 2.10
CA LYS A 210 13.31 -12.03 1.53
C LYS A 210 13.60 -13.23 2.44
N ALA A 211 14.82 -13.36 2.92
CA ALA A 211 15.18 -14.40 3.87
C ALA A 211 14.37 -14.33 5.18
N LEU A 212 14.11 -13.10 5.66
CA LEU A 212 13.26 -12.90 6.83
C LEU A 212 11.81 -13.35 6.54
N ALA A 213 11.24 -12.98 5.40
CA ALA A 213 9.89 -13.41 5.03
C ALA A 213 9.80 -14.93 4.91
N ASP A 214 10.78 -15.56 4.24
CA ASP A 214 10.83 -17.01 4.07
C ASP A 214 10.91 -17.75 5.41
N SER A 215 11.63 -17.20 6.39
CA SER A 215 11.77 -17.82 7.73
C SER A 215 10.44 -17.94 8.49
N TYR A 216 9.43 -17.14 8.13
CA TYR A 216 8.07 -17.18 8.68
C TYR A 216 7.04 -17.79 7.72
N GLY A 217 7.44 -18.21 6.50
CA GLY A 217 6.47 -18.54 5.45
C GLY A 217 5.60 -17.36 5.05
N ALA A 218 6.07 -16.13 5.30
CA ALA A 218 5.37 -14.88 5.02
C ALA A 218 5.61 -14.43 3.58
N GLN A 219 4.68 -13.62 3.05
CA GLN A 219 4.85 -12.96 1.77
C GLN A 219 5.62 -11.64 1.94
N LEU A 220 6.61 -11.40 1.08
CA LEU A 220 7.30 -10.11 1.04
C LEU A 220 6.54 -9.13 0.14
N ARG A 221 6.29 -7.93 0.65
CA ARG A 221 5.74 -6.81 -0.13
C ARG A 221 6.73 -5.66 -0.13
N VAL A 222 7.12 -5.25 -1.32
CA VAL A 222 8.07 -4.15 -1.56
C VAL A 222 7.30 -2.98 -2.17
N THR A 223 7.43 -1.79 -1.59
CA THR A 223 6.72 -0.60 -2.05
C THR A 223 7.67 0.57 -2.28
N ARG A 224 7.30 1.44 -3.20
CA ARG A 224 8.06 2.64 -3.53
C ARG A 224 7.85 3.72 -2.47
N LEU A 225 8.92 4.39 -2.08
CA LEU A 225 8.84 5.65 -1.34
C LEU A 225 8.18 6.73 -2.22
N ARG A 226 7.29 7.51 -1.63
CA ARG A 226 6.68 8.67 -2.27
C ARG A 226 6.84 9.90 -1.39
N PRO A 227 7.00 11.09 -1.97
CA PRO A 227 7.08 12.35 -1.23
C PRO A 227 5.69 12.77 -0.74
N SER A 228 5.13 12.05 0.23
CA SER A 228 3.83 12.33 0.83
C SER A 228 3.91 12.35 2.35
N GLY A 229 3.07 13.13 3.02
CA GLY A 229 3.15 13.33 4.46
C GLY A 229 4.54 13.83 4.88
N ARG A 230 5.10 13.29 5.98
CA ARG A 230 6.49 13.57 6.39
C ARG A 230 7.53 13.13 5.35
N GLY A 231 7.15 12.25 4.43
CA GLY A 231 7.98 11.84 3.31
C GLY A 231 8.36 13.00 2.38
N VAL A 232 7.60 14.11 2.36
CA VAL A 232 7.97 15.33 1.60
C VAL A 232 9.30 15.88 2.08
N ASP A 233 9.46 16.04 3.39
CA ASP A 233 10.65 16.63 4.00
C ASP A 233 11.89 15.73 3.89
N SER A 234 11.66 14.41 3.90
CA SER A 234 12.74 13.41 3.87
C SER A 234 13.03 12.84 2.47
N TRP A 235 12.30 13.26 1.45
CA TRP A 235 12.40 12.72 0.10
C TRP A 235 13.82 12.70 -0.45
N HIS A 236 14.50 13.86 -0.41
CA HIS A 236 15.85 13.97 -0.96
C HIS A 236 16.88 13.08 -0.29
N ASP A 237 16.68 12.78 0.99
CA ASP A 237 17.60 11.96 1.78
C ASP A 237 17.29 10.46 1.70
N LEU A 238 16.05 10.11 1.37
CA LEU A 238 15.58 8.72 1.44
C LEU A 238 15.36 8.06 0.08
N HIS A 239 15.01 8.81 -0.99
CA HIS A 239 14.71 8.16 -2.27
C HIS A 239 15.95 7.46 -2.85
N PRO A 240 15.78 6.29 -3.48
CA PRO A 240 16.90 5.57 -4.09
C PRO A 240 17.55 6.36 -5.21
N THR A 241 18.85 6.24 -5.34
CA THR A 241 19.59 6.80 -6.50
C THR A 241 19.20 6.07 -7.78
N GLN A 242 19.48 6.67 -8.94
CA GLN A 242 19.21 6.01 -10.24
C GLN A 242 19.90 4.65 -10.38
N SER A 243 21.14 4.50 -9.85
CA SER A 243 21.81 3.20 -9.82
C SER A 243 21.04 2.19 -8.97
N GLN A 244 20.62 2.60 -7.77
CA GLN A 244 19.85 1.73 -6.86
C GLN A 244 18.48 1.37 -7.43
N GLN A 245 17.84 2.25 -8.20
CA GLN A 245 16.59 1.94 -8.89
C GLN A 245 16.79 0.88 -9.99
N ARG A 246 17.91 0.93 -10.71
CA ARG A 246 18.26 -0.14 -11.68
C ARG A 246 18.55 -1.46 -10.98
N ASP A 247 19.29 -1.44 -9.88
CA ASP A 247 19.55 -2.62 -9.07
C ASP A 247 18.23 -3.22 -8.53
N LEU A 248 17.33 -2.38 -8.04
CA LEU A 248 15.98 -2.77 -7.61
C LEU A 248 15.16 -3.38 -8.76
N TYR A 249 15.17 -2.76 -9.95
CA TYR A 249 14.50 -3.30 -11.13
C TYR A 249 14.98 -4.71 -11.45
N HIS A 250 16.29 -4.91 -11.53
CA HIS A 250 16.87 -6.24 -11.80
C HIS A 250 16.57 -7.24 -10.70
N TRP A 251 16.51 -6.79 -9.45
CA TRP A 251 16.13 -7.64 -8.33
C TRP A 251 14.66 -8.06 -8.39
N LEU A 252 13.75 -7.17 -8.81
CA LEU A 252 12.31 -7.46 -8.96
C LEU A 252 12.00 -8.28 -10.20
N LEU A 253 12.81 -8.18 -11.26
CA LEU A 253 12.56 -8.83 -12.53
C LEU A 253 12.52 -10.36 -12.39
N GLY A 254 11.40 -10.96 -12.80
CA GLY A 254 11.19 -12.40 -12.71
C GLY A 254 10.85 -12.95 -11.33
N ARG A 255 10.71 -12.10 -10.30
CA ARG A 255 10.26 -12.51 -8.96
C ARG A 255 8.74 -12.46 -8.84
N ASN A 256 8.08 -13.59 -9.05
CA ASN A 256 6.62 -13.72 -8.89
C ASN A 256 6.22 -13.96 -7.42
N ASP A 257 7.19 -14.15 -6.53
CA ASP A 257 7.03 -14.41 -5.10
C ASP A 257 7.14 -13.15 -4.23
N VAL A 258 7.28 -11.96 -4.87
CA VAL A 258 7.34 -10.65 -4.22
C VAL A 258 6.19 -9.78 -4.71
N LEU A 259 5.45 -9.19 -3.77
CA LEU A 259 4.35 -8.29 -4.08
C LEU A 259 4.88 -6.86 -4.23
N THR A 260 4.55 -6.19 -5.33
CA THR A 260 4.95 -4.79 -5.58
C THR A 260 3.81 -3.80 -5.40
N GLY A 261 2.55 -4.27 -5.44
CA GLY A 261 1.35 -3.45 -5.31
C GLY A 261 1.30 -2.30 -6.33
N ASP A 262 1.71 -2.55 -7.57
CA ASP A 262 1.78 -1.57 -8.66
C ASP A 262 2.59 -0.30 -8.31
N SER A 263 3.60 -0.43 -7.46
CA SER A 263 4.36 0.73 -6.97
C SER A 263 5.46 1.19 -7.92
N PHE A 264 5.94 0.30 -8.83
CA PHE A 264 7.17 0.49 -9.58
C PHE A 264 6.98 0.58 -11.09
N PHE A 265 5.80 0.96 -11.56
CA PHE A 265 5.54 1.06 -13.01
C PHE A 265 6.49 2.00 -13.76
N HIS A 266 7.06 3.03 -13.10
CA HIS A 266 8.12 3.86 -13.69
C HIS A 266 9.38 3.06 -14.03
N LEU A 267 9.70 1.99 -13.28
CA LEU A 267 10.84 1.11 -13.55
C LEU A 267 10.60 0.18 -14.75
N SER A 268 9.34 -0.10 -15.09
CA SER A 268 8.98 -0.87 -16.30
C SER A 268 9.49 -0.21 -17.59
N ALA A 269 9.81 1.08 -17.55
CA ALA A 269 10.45 1.78 -18.66
C ALA A 269 11.92 1.40 -18.88
N LEU A 270 12.56 0.61 -18.00
CA LEU A 270 13.93 0.13 -18.17
C LEU A 270 14.02 -1.07 -19.15
N GLY A 271 12.90 -1.77 -19.41
CA GLY A 271 12.89 -2.94 -20.30
C GLY A 271 11.61 -3.73 -20.15
N ASP A 272 11.71 -4.97 -19.68
CA ASP A 272 10.53 -5.82 -19.46
C ASP A 272 9.64 -5.23 -18.36
N PRO A 273 8.30 -5.21 -18.55
CA PRO A 273 7.40 -4.67 -17.55
C PRO A 273 7.42 -5.52 -16.28
N LEU A 274 7.47 -4.85 -15.13
CA LEU A 274 7.28 -5.51 -13.85
C LEU A 274 5.81 -5.96 -13.71
N PRO A 275 5.53 -7.03 -12.93
CA PRO A 275 4.15 -7.50 -12.71
C PRO A 275 3.27 -6.39 -12.14
N GLY A 276 2.06 -6.21 -12.70
CA GLY A 276 1.07 -5.24 -12.26
C GLY A 276 0.34 -4.56 -13.41
N LEU A 277 -0.54 -3.63 -13.09
CA LEU A 277 -1.32 -2.88 -14.10
C LEU A 277 -0.50 -1.79 -14.79
N ASN A 278 0.61 -1.38 -14.21
CA ASN A 278 1.51 -0.34 -14.71
C ASN A 278 0.80 0.98 -15.07
N LEU A 279 -0.20 1.35 -14.29
CA LEU A 279 -0.95 2.60 -14.44
C LEU A 279 -1.24 3.26 -13.09
N CYS A 280 -1.46 4.58 -13.09
CA CYS A 280 -1.94 5.30 -11.93
C CYS A 280 -3.42 4.99 -11.68
N GLY A 281 -3.72 4.29 -10.58
CA GLY A 281 -5.08 3.88 -10.22
C GLY A 281 -5.90 4.93 -9.46
N ALA A 282 -5.35 6.13 -9.20
CA ALA A 282 -5.98 7.17 -8.39
C ALA A 282 -7.36 7.58 -8.92
N GLY A 283 -8.41 7.49 -8.11
CA GLY A 283 -9.79 7.78 -8.49
C GLY A 283 -10.40 6.83 -9.52
N ARG A 284 -9.62 5.90 -10.08
CA ARG A 284 -10.03 4.91 -11.10
C ARG A 284 -10.32 3.55 -10.49
N VAL A 285 -9.36 3.02 -9.75
CA VAL A 285 -9.42 1.69 -9.11
C VAL A 285 -8.98 1.72 -7.64
N VAL A 286 -8.37 2.81 -7.20
CA VAL A 286 -7.94 3.06 -5.81
C VAL A 286 -8.47 4.39 -5.31
N CYS A 287 -8.73 4.47 -4.00
CA CYS A 287 -8.96 5.70 -3.26
C CYS A 287 -8.54 5.53 -1.80
N LEU A 288 -8.67 6.59 -1.02
CA LEU A 288 -8.46 6.61 0.42
C LEU A 288 -9.69 7.18 1.11
N ILE A 289 -10.10 6.58 2.24
CA ILE A 289 -10.93 7.23 3.26
C ILE A 289 -10.02 7.52 4.45
N ASP A 290 -9.94 8.76 4.88
CA ASP A 290 -9.16 9.16 6.03
C ASP A 290 -9.93 9.00 7.35
N PRO A 291 -9.30 9.17 8.52
CA PRO A 291 -9.97 8.99 9.81
C PRO A 291 -11.15 9.92 10.07
N VAL A 292 -11.20 11.09 9.44
CA VAL A 292 -12.33 12.05 9.58
C VAL A 292 -13.40 11.88 8.50
N GLY A 293 -13.25 10.85 7.66
CA GLY A 293 -14.22 10.49 6.62
C GLY A 293 -14.02 11.20 5.29
N ASP A 294 -12.96 11.99 5.13
CA ASP A 294 -12.64 12.60 3.84
C ASP A 294 -12.13 11.52 2.86
N VAL A 295 -12.58 11.65 1.61
CA VAL A 295 -12.25 10.70 0.53
C VAL A 295 -11.27 11.38 -0.42
N PHE A 296 -10.10 10.74 -0.60
CA PHE A 296 -9.04 11.23 -1.48
C PHE A 296 -8.80 10.27 -2.66
N ALA A 297 -8.29 10.82 -3.75
CA ALA A 297 -8.06 10.05 -4.97
C ALA A 297 -7.08 8.87 -4.78
N CYS A 298 -6.11 8.99 -3.87
CA CYS A 298 -5.07 7.98 -3.62
C CYS A 298 -4.52 8.11 -2.19
N PRO A 299 -4.07 7.01 -1.55
CA PRO A 299 -3.44 7.06 -0.24
C PRO A 299 -2.18 7.94 -0.15
N PHE A 300 -1.54 8.20 -1.29
CA PHE A 300 -0.30 8.97 -1.35
C PHE A 300 -0.52 10.44 -1.72
N VAL A 301 -1.76 10.91 -1.86
CA VAL A 301 -2.07 12.30 -2.22
C VAL A 301 -3.13 12.87 -1.29
N ILE A 302 -2.84 12.87 0.02
CA ILE A 302 -3.69 13.46 1.05
C ILE A 302 -3.47 14.99 1.01
N HIS A 303 -4.21 15.65 0.12
CA HIS A 303 -4.17 17.10 -0.11
C HIS A 303 -5.53 17.58 -0.59
N ASP A 304 -5.94 18.80 -0.23
CA ASP A 304 -7.26 19.35 -0.51
C ASP A 304 -7.63 19.33 -2.00
N GLU A 305 -6.66 19.52 -2.89
CA GLU A 305 -6.87 19.42 -4.34
C GLU A 305 -7.33 18.04 -4.82
N PHE A 306 -7.06 16.99 -4.02
CA PHE A 306 -7.42 15.62 -4.36
C PHE A 306 -8.49 15.03 -3.42
N ARG A 307 -9.17 15.90 -2.68
CA ARG A 307 -10.32 15.55 -1.86
C ARG A 307 -11.58 15.50 -2.72
N ALA A 308 -12.19 14.32 -2.79
CA ALA A 308 -13.38 14.09 -3.61
C ALA A 308 -14.70 14.37 -2.88
N GLY A 309 -14.71 14.31 -1.55
CA GLY A 309 -15.88 14.51 -0.69
C GLY A 309 -15.65 13.90 0.70
N ASN A 310 -16.73 13.69 1.44
CA ASN A 310 -16.69 13.07 2.77
C ASN A 310 -17.76 11.97 2.88
N VAL A 311 -17.49 10.89 3.60
CA VAL A 311 -18.45 9.79 3.80
C VAL A 311 -19.71 10.25 4.57
N ARG A 312 -19.66 11.38 5.28
CA ARG A 312 -20.81 11.99 5.97
C ARG A 312 -21.70 12.82 5.05
N ASP A 313 -21.24 13.10 3.81
CA ASP A 313 -22.04 13.86 2.85
C ASP A 313 -23.29 13.06 2.42
N PRO A 314 -24.38 13.70 2.00
CA PRO A 314 -25.56 13.00 1.51
C PRO A 314 -25.22 12.04 0.38
N GLY A 315 -25.58 10.77 0.53
CA GLY A 315 -25.26 9.69 -0.40
C GLY A 315 -23.95 8.93 -0.08
N GLY A 316 -23.21 9.38 0.93
CA GLY A 316 -22.07 8.68 1.51
C GLY A 316 -20.93 8.41 0.55
N PHE A 317 -20.13 7.40 0.86
CA PHE A 317 -18.99 6.98 0.04
C PHE A 317 -19.41 6.59 -1.39
N THR A 318 -20.55 5.93 -1.54
CA THR A 318 -21.07 5.51 -2.85
C THR A 318 -21.21 6.67 -3.82
N ARG A 319 -21.80 7.77 -3.36
CA ARG A 319 -21.96 8.97 -4.17
C ARG A 319 -20.62 9.61 -4.48
N VAL A 320 -19.73 9.74 -3.47
CA VAL A 320 -18.41 10.33 -3.68
C VAL A 320 -17.64 9.52 -4.75
N TRP A 321 -17.65 8.20 -4.68
CA TRP A 321 -16.95 7.35 -5.66
C TRP A 321 -17.49 7.50 -7.08
N ARG A 322 -18.82 7.59 -7.23
CA ARG A 322 -19.47 7.55 -8.54
C ARG A 322 -19.63 8.91 -9.19
N GLU A 323 -19.84 9.96 -8.39
CA GLU A 323 -20.37 11.23 -8.87
C GLU A 323 -19.44 12.43 -8.58
N SER A 324 -18.31 12.26 -7.85
CA SER A 324 -17.45 13.41 -7.60
C SER A 324 -16.80 13.92 -8.89
N ASP A 325 -16.77 15.23 -9.06
CA ASP A 325 -16.15 15.89 -10.22
C ASP A 325 -14.67 15.51 -10.36
N LEU A 326 -13.97 15.40 -9.23
CA LEU A 326 -12.58 14.99 -9.20
C LEU A 326 -12.38 13.57 -9.80
N PHE A 327 -13.16 12.59 -9.32
CA PHE A 327 -13.00 11.23 -9.82
C PHE A 327 -13.45 11.10 -11.28
N THR A 328 -14.48 11.85 -11.66
CA THR A 328 -14.93 11.93 -13.07
C THR A 328 -13.80 12.46 -13.96
N SER A 329 -13.16 13.57 -13.57
CA SER A 329 -12.05 14.13 -14.35
C SER A 329 -10.84 13.19 -14.42
N LEU A 330 -10.51 12.48 -13.33
CA LEU A 330 -9.40 11.52 -13.30
C LEU A 330 -9.67 10.27 -14.18
N ARG A 331 -10.93 9.97 -14.50
CA ARG A 331 -11.34 8.86 -15.36
C ARG A 331 -11.37 9.23 -16.85
N GLU A 332 -11.27 10.50 -17.17
CA GLU A 332 -11.12 10.95 -18.56
C GLU A 332 -9.75 10.54 -19.13
N PRO A 333 -9.65 10.34 -20.46
CA PRO A 333 -8.36 10.05 -21.08
C PRO A 333 -7.36 11.18 -20.85
N GLU A 334 -6.21 10.83 -20.31
CA GLU A 334 -5.13 11.79 -20.10
C GLU A 334 -4.29 11.99 -21.37
N SER A 335 -3.89 13.23 -21.62
CA SER A 335 -2.84 13.51 -22.57
C SER A 335 -1.49 13.01 -22.04
N PRO A 336 -0.68 12.30 -22.83
CA PRO A 336 0.65 11.91 -22.42
C PRO A 336 1.60 13.10 -22.13
N GLY A 337 1.18 14.33 -22.42
CA GLY A 337 1.94 15.55 -22.10
C GLY A 337 3.37 15.50 -22.61
N ALA A 338 4.32 15.81 -21.73
CA ALA A 338 5.74 15.78 -22.05
C ALA A 338 6.29 14.38 -22.39
N CYS A 339 5.54 13.32 -22.08
CA CYS A 339 5.91 11.93 -22.38
C CYS A 339 5.40 11.45 -23.74
N ALA A 340 4.70 12.28 -24.54
CA ALA A 340 4.08 11.89 -25.82
C ALA A 340 5.05 11.28 -26.84
N SER A 341 6.31 11.70 -26.83
CA SER A 341 7.36 11.18 -27.73
C SER A 341 8.24 10.09 -27.09
N CYS A 342 7.95 9.69 -25.85
CA CYS A 342 8.75 8.69 -25.16
C CYS A 342 8.37 7.28 -25.59
N GLY A 343 9.34 6.52 -26.11
CA GLY A 343 9.12 5.12 -26.53
C GLY A 343 8.75 4.14 -25.41
N SER A 344 8.90 4.54 -24.15
CA SER A 344 8.53 3.73 -22.97
C SER A 344 7.20 4.17 -22.33
N TYR A 345 6.44 5.08 -22.97
CA TYR A 345 5.20 5.61 -22.37
C TYR A 345 4.20 4.49 -22.05
N ASP A 346 4.03 3.53 -22.96
CA ASP A 346 3.10 2.43 -22.76
C ASP A 346 3.43 1.55 -21.54
N ALA A 347 4.69 1.50 -21.16
CA ALA A 347 5.14 0.72 -20.01
C ALA A 347 4.95 1.44 -18.67
N CYS A 348 5.09 2.79 -18.63
CA CYS A 348 5.08 3.54 -17.37
C CYS A 348 3.94 4.57 -17.26
N GLN A 349 3.21 4.86 -18.34
CA GLN A 349 2.06 5.79 -18.40
C GLN A 349 2.35 7.16 -17.74
N GLY A 350 3.59 7.64 -17.85
CA GLY A 350 4.02 8.92 -17.28
C GLY A 350 4.27 8.94 -15.78
N GLY A 351 4.07 7.84 -15.06
CA GLY A 351 4.45 7.71 -13.64
C GLY A 351 3.38 8.09 -12.63
N CYS A 352 3.80 8.30 -11.39
CA CYS A 352 2.93 8.45 -10.22
C CYS A 352 2.46 9.90 -10.03
N MET A 353 1.15 10.14 -10.05
CA MET A 353 0.51 11.44 -9.80
C MET A 353 0.98 12.07 -8.47
N ALA A 354 0.93 11.30 -7.38
CA ALA A 354 1.33 11.81 -6.06
C ALA A 354 2.80 12.24 -6.03
N SER A 355 3.70 11.46 -6.65
CA SER A 355 5.12 11.80 -6.70
C SER A 355 5.38 13.09 -7.48
N LYS A 356 4.66 13.32 -8.58
CA LYS A 356 4.76 14.56 -9.36
C LYS A 356 4.29 15.76 -8.54
N PHE A 357 3.09 15.67 -7.99
CA PHE A 357 2.46 16.75 -7.26
C PHE A 357 3.33 17.28 -6.11
N PHE A 358 3.76 16.40 -5.21
CA PHE A 358 4.52 16.81 -4.02
C PHE A 358 5.97 17.22 -4.28
N VAL A 359 6.48 17.12 -5.51
CA VAL A 359 7.75 17.72 -5.92
C VAL A 359 7.56 18.98 -6.79
N GLY A 360 6.31 19.43 -6.96
CA GLY A 360 5.98 20.65 -7.69
C GLY A 360 5.99 20.51 -9.22
N LEU A 361 5.81 19.28 -9.72
CA LEU A 361 5.61 19.01 -11.14
C LEU A 361 4.11 19.00 -11.48
N GLU A 362 3.81 19.30 -12.75
CA GLU A 362 2.45 19.16 -13.27
C GLU A 362 2.07 17.65 -13.42
N LEU A 363 0.80 17.33 -13.40
CA LEU A 363 0.34 15.93 -13.53
C LEU A 363 0.68 15.33 -14.91
N THR A 364 0.85 16.17 -15.92
CA THR A 364 1.24 15.79 -17.29
C THR A 364 2.76 15.71 -17.48
N ASP A 365 3.55 16.09 -16.47
CA ASP A 365 5.01 15.98 -16.51
C ASP A 365 5.46 14.52 -16.31
N PRO A 366 6.72 14.19 -16.66
CA PRO A 366 7.30 12.89 -16.33
C PRO A 366 7.38 12.66 -14.82
N ASP A 367 7.37 11.38 -14.42
CA ASP A 367 7.63 10.97 -13.03
C ASP A 367 8.97 11.57 -12.55
N PRO A 368 9.08 12.10 -11.31
CA PRO A 368 10.33 12.65 -10.78
C PRO A 368 11.49 11.64 -10.76
N GLU A 369 11.17 10.35 -10.71
CA GLU A 369 12.14 9.25 -10.81
C GLU A 369 12.15 8.61 -12.22
N CYS A 370 11.83 9.37 -13.27
CA CYS A 370 11.88 8.90 -14.65
C CYS A 370 13.26 8.33 -14.99
N VAL A 371 13.31 7.04 -15.35
CA VAL A 371 14.55 6.30 -15.61
C VAL A 371 15.32 6.81 -16.84
N HIS A 372 14.65 7.60 -17.69
CA HIS A 372 15.27 8.28 -18.86
C HIS A 372 15.73 9.71 -18.56
N GLY A 373 15.58 10.19 -17.31
CA GLY A 373 16.01 11.54 -16.92
C GLY A 373 15.12 12.67 -17.42
N HIS A 374 13.96 12.41 -18.00
CA HIS A 374 13.09 13.46 -18.55
C HIS A 374 12.57 14.45 -17.53
N ALA A 375 12.50 14.08 -16.23
CA ALA A 375 12.08 14.97 -15.16
C ALA A 375 13.21 15.88 -14.64
N GLU A 376 14.48 15.56 -14.84
CA GLU A 376 15.62 16.29 -14.26
C GLU A 376 15.64 17.79 -14.61
N PRO A 377 15.41 18.22 -15.87
CA PRO A 377 15.38 19.65 -16.20
C PRO A 377 14.22 20.39 -15.53
N LEU A 378 13.08 19.72 -15.37
CA LEU A 378 11.87 20.27 -14.76
C LEU A 378 12.06 20.44 -13.24
N LEU A 379 12.61 19.43 -12.57
CA LEU A 379 12.96 19.50 -11.14
C LEU A 379 13.99 20.62 -10.87
N ALA A 380 14.99 20.77 -11.71
CA ALA A 380 15.95 21.87 -11.62
C ALA A 380 15.26 23.23 -11.77
N ALA A 381 14.28 23.35 -12.67
CA ALA A 381 13.51 24.58 -12.86
C ALA A 381 12.57 24.88 -11.68
N VAL A 382 11.95 23.87 -11.03
CA VAL A 382 11.17 24.03 -9.79
C VAL A 382 12.07 24.55 -8.67
N GLY A 383 13.23 23.95 -8.46
CA GLY A 383 14.21 24.39 -7.46
C GLY A 383 14.70 25.82 -7.68
N ALA A 384 14.98 26.19 -8.94
CA ALA A 384 15.46 27.54 -9.29
C ALA A 384 14.40 28.64 -9.08
N ARG A 385 13.11 28.29 -9.21
CA ARG A 385 12.00 29.24 -8.98
C ARG A 385 11.72 29.46 -7.49
N GLY A 386 12.27 28.64 -6.59
CA GLY A 386 11.91 28.65 -5.17
C GLY A 386 10.41 28.42 -4.94
N ALA A 387 9.77 27.70 -5.86
CA ALA A 387 8.35 27.41 -5.77
C ALA A 387 8.06 26.67 -4.47
N ALA A 388 7.03 27.09 -3.76
CA ALA A 388 6.55 26.33 -2.61
C ALA A 388 6.09 24.95 -3.10
N VAL A 389 6.72 23.91 -2.58
CA VAL A 389 6.28 22.54 -2.82
C VAL A 389 4.98 22.31 -2.03
N PRO A 390 3.95 21.70 -2.62
CA PRO A 390 2.72 21.42 -1.90
C PRO A 390 2.98 20.63 -0.61
N THR A 391 2.36 21.04 0.48
CA THR A 391 2.45 20.36 1.77
C THR A 391 1.15 19.62 2.04
N PRO A 392 1.17 18.48 2.76
CA PRO A 392 -0.03 17.76 3.13
C PRO A 392 -1.04 18.66 3.87
N SER A 393 -2.35 18.45 3.65
CA SER A 393 -3.41 19.28 4.22
C SER A 393 -3.48 19.25 5.74
N ALA A 394 -2.96 18.20 6.39
CA ALA A 394 -2.95 18.09 7.85
C ALA A 394 -1.65 17.45 8.34
N ASP A 395 -1.12 18.01 9.44
CA ASP A 395 -0.03 17.43 10.19
C ASP A 395 -0.52 16.99 11.59
N HIS A 396 -0.59 15.68 11.78
CA HIS A 396 -0.98 15.05 13.04
C HIS A 396 0.24 14.63 13.89
N SER A 397 1.44 15.07 13.56
CA SER A 397 2.67 14.77 14.28
C SER A 397 2.57 15.17 15.75
N ARG A 398 3.22 14.43 16.64
CA ARG A 398 3.25 14.76 18.07
C ARG A 398 4.25 15.88 18.32
N PRO A 399 3.87 16.99 18.95
CA PRO A 399 4.83 18.01 19.36
C PRO A 399 5.88 17.41 20.32
N GLY A 400 7.16 17.70 20.07
CA GLY A 400 8.25 17.28 20.95
C GLY A 400 8.66 15.81 20.87
N VAL A 401 8.03 14.99 20.01
CA VAL A 401 8.55 13.66 19.67
C VAL A 401 9.56 13.85 18.53
N PRO A 402 10.84 13.52 18.72
CA PRO A 402 11.81 13.65 17.66
C PRO A 402 11.41 12.76 16.49
N VAL A 403 11.22 13.36 15.31
CA VAL A 403 11.24 12.60 14.06
C VAL A 403 12.70 12.17 13.88
N PRO A 404 12.98 10.86 13.67
CA PRO A 404 14.34 10.43 13.41
C PRO A 404 14.97 11.27 12.30
N SER A 405 16.17 11.80 12.50
CA SER A 405 16.83 12.64 11.50
C SER A 405 17.62 11.76 10.52
N PRO A 406 17.30 11.78 9.22
CA PRO A 406 18.06 11.03 8.22
C PRO A 406 19.49 11.51 8.06
N VAL A 407 19.81 12.73 8.53
CA VAL A 407 21.14 13.38 8.38
C VAL A 407 22.27 12.65 9.11
N THR A 408 21.96 11.76 10.05
CA THR A 408 22.95 11.01 10.82
C THR A 408 23.43 9.73 10.12
N LEU A 409 22.91 9.41 8.97
CA LEU A 409 23.27 8.23 8.19
C LEU A 409 24.57 8.48 7.40
N LYS A 410 25.72 8.24 7.99
CA LYS A 410 26.95 8.12 7.24
C LYS A 410 26.85 6.88 6.33
N PRO A 411 27.13 7.00 5.01
CA PRO A 411 27.13 5.85 4.11
C PRO A 411 28.11 4.79 4.67
N ARG A 412 27.64 3.57 4.87
CA ARG A 412 28.53 2.44 5.17
C ARG A 412 29.52 2.31 4.02
N ARG A 413 30.81 2.49 4.30
CA ARG A 413 31.87 2.15 3.33
C ARG A 413 31.73 0.68 2.99
N ARG A 414 31.48 0.35 1.72
CA ARG A 414 31.60 -1.02 1.23
C ARG A 414 32.96 -1.54 1.67
N ALA A 415 32.98 -2.63 2.43
CA ALA A 415 34.20 -3.40 2.62
C ALA A 415 34.62 -3.89 1.22
N ARG A 416 35.79 -3.48 0.75
CA ARG A 416 36.36 -4.09 -0.45
C ARG A 416 36.74 -5.53 -0.07
N VAL A 417 36.07 -6.49 -0.68
CA VAL A 417 36.53 -7.88 -0.75
C VAL A 417 37.56 -7.97 -1.87
#